data_bd2cea4547a5e538c97e1452863c802b
#
_entry.id   bd2cea4547a5e538c97e1452863c802b
#
_cell.length_a   1.000
_cell.length_b   1.000
_cell.length_c   1.000
_cell.angle_alpha   90.00
_cell.angle_beta   90.00
_cell.angle_gamma   90.00
#
_symmetry.space_group_name_H-M   'P 1'
#
loop_
_entity.id
_entity.type
_entity.pdbx_description
1 polymer ?
#
loop_
_entity_poly.entity_id
_entity_poly.type
_entity_poly.pdbx_seq_one_letter_code
_entity_poly.pdbx_strand_id
1 'polypeptide(L)'
;MKRALLSFVLGLAIVAAYAIPASIGPASAVRAQWSDPAQDIPAYHPLPPAKGQTLPPIMSGKQLTGQFFQQKWQVEVYKQAAQIPEVLYQLPCYCHCDRALGHASLHSCFEGTHGAICSTCAAEEAYAYKMTKQSKTPEEIRAGIERREYESIDLDALGRS
;
A
#
# COMPACT_ATOMS: atom_id res chain seq x y z
N MET A 1 84.45 32.55 -13.35
CA MET A 1 83.95 31.68 -12.24
C MET A 1 82.79 32.35 -11.64
N LYS A 2 81.56 31.95 -12.01
CA LYS A 2 80.29 32.38 -11.36
C LYS A 2 79.35 31.14 -11.21
N ARG A 3 79.10 30.74 -9.97
CA ARG A 3 78.26 29.59 -9.61
C ARG A 3 76.77 29.97 -9.73
N ALA A 4 76.08 29.31 -10.58
CA ALA A 4 74.59 29.41 -10.63
C ALA A 4 73.97 28.51 -9.60
N LEU A 5 73.21 29.08 -8.66
CA LEU A 5 72.39 28.37 -7.70
C LEU A 5 71.03 28.08 -8.35
N LEU A 6 70.74 26.83 -8.53
CA LEU A 6 69.43 26.34 -8.98
C LEU A 6 68.50 26.24 -7.77
N SER A 7 67.54 27.14 -7.70
CA SER A 7 66.46 27.06 -6.69
C SER A 7 65.37 26.14 -7.21
N PHE A 8 65.23 24.98 -6.58
CA PHE A 8 64.10 24.08 -6.78
C PHE A 8 62.91 24.61 -6.00
N VAL A 9 61.90 25.11 -6.67
CA VAL A 9 60.60 25.44 -6.08
C VAL A 9 59.76 24.18 -6.10
N LEU A 10 59.59 23.59 -4.93
CA LEU A 10 58.72 22.45 -4.72
C LEU A 10 57.23 22.95 -4.65
N GLY A 11 56.52 22.80 -5.74
CA GLY A 11 55.10 23.13 -5.80
C GLY A 11 54.28 22.09 -5.04
N LEU A 12 53.77 22.47 -3.90
CA LEU A 12 52.84 21.66 -3.11
C LEU A 12 51.45 21.77 -3.72
N ALA A 13 51.03 20.76 -4.48
CA ALA A 13 49.67 20.68 -5.01
C ALA A 13 48.72 20.27 -3.85
N ILE A 14 47.96 21.23 -3.35
CA ILE A 14 46.89 20.98 -2.43
C ILE A 14 45.70 20.44 -3.21
N VAL A 15 45.51 19.11 -3.17
CA VAL A 15 44.27 18.48 -3.65
C VAL A 15 43.20 18.74 -2.61
N ALA A 16 42.40 19.77 -2.84
CA ALA A 16 41.18 19.98 -2.07
C ALA A 16 40.18 18.88 -2.42
N ALA A 17 40.09 17.86 -1.57
CA ALA A 17 39.02 16.88 -1.64
C ALA A 17 37.68 17.56 -1.31
N TYR A 18 36.93 17.93 -2.35
CA TYR A 18 35.52 18.31 -2.17
C TYR A 18 34.76 17.09 -1.71
N ALA A 19 34.56 16.99 -0.39
CA ALA A 19 33.57 16.10 0.19
C ALA A 19 32.20 16.63 -0.22
N ILE A 20 31.61 16.06 -1.28
CA ILE A 20 30.19 16.26 -1.59
C ILE A 20 29.42 15.62 -0.45
N PRO A 21 28.67 16.39 0.36
CA PRO A 21 27.75 15.75 1.30
C PRO A 21 26.71 15.02 0.46
N ALA A 22 26.80 13.69 0.46
CA ALA A 22 25.72 12.85 -0.01
C ALA A 22 24.57 12.99 0.99
N SER A 23 23.83 14.09 0.92
CA SER A 23 22.51 14.23 1.49
C SER A 23 21.53 13.41 0.63
N ILE A 24 21.77 12.09 0.59
CA ILE A 24 20.71 11.17 0.27
C ILE A 24 19.82 11.19 1.53
N GLY A 25 18.92 12.17 1.55
CA GLY A 25 17.74 12.05 2.42
C GLY A 25 17.13 10.69 2.12
N PRO A 26 16.63 9.96 3.14
CA PRO A 26 15.93 8.73 2.86
C PRO A 26 14.80 9.07 1.90
N ALA A 27 14.93 8.69 0.64
CA ALA A 27 13.79 8.46 -0.19
C ALA A 27 13.03 7.35 0.56
N SER A 28 12.13 7.77 1.43
CA SER A 28 11.09 6.91 1.97
C SER A 28 10.22 6.51 0.77
N ALA A 29 10.82 5.69 -0.12
CA ALA A 29 10.04 4.87 -0.98
C ALA A 29 9.16 4.08 -0.02
N VAL A 30 7.89 4.43 0.04
CA VAL A 30 6.85 3.65 0.70
C VAL A 30 6.80 2.35 -0.10
N ARG A 31 7.75 1.46 0.18
CA ARG A 31 7.74 0.12 -0.40
C ARG A 31 6.52 -0.56 0.19
N ALA A 32 5.66 -1.08 -0.70
CA ALA A 32 4.71 -2.08 -0.28
C ALA A 32 5.49 -3.11 0.55
N GLN A 33 5.03 -3.37 1.75
CA GLN A 33 5.65 -4.38 2.59
C GLN A 33 5.21 -5.73 2.03
N TRP A 34 6.12 -6.36 1.26
CA TRP A 34 5.88 -7.67 0.71
C TRP A 34 5.66 -8.68 1.85
N SER A 35 4.79 -9.64 1.59
CA SER A 35 4.48 -10.69 2.55
C SER A 35 5.76 -11.33 3.10
N ASP A 36 5.85 -11.39 4.43
CA ASP A 36 6.86 -12.19 5.11
C ASP A 36 6.35 -13.62 5.24
N PRO A 37 6.95 -14.60 4.51
CA PRO A 37 6.53 -15.99 4.60
C PRO A 37 6.65 -16.58 6.00
N ALA A 38 7.53 -16.00 6.84
CA ALA A 38 7.72 -16.46 8.23
C ALA A 38 6.62 -15.97 9.16
N GLN A 39 6.00 -14.83 8.85
CA GLN A 39 4.92 -14.25 9.64
C GLN A 39 3.55 -14.38 8.96
N ASP A 40 3.53 -14.86 7.73
CA ASP A 40 2.32 -15.04 6.90
C ASP A 40 1.47 -13.76 6.74
N ILE A 41 2.10 -12.58 6.82
CA ILE A 41 1.44 -11.30 6.65
C ILE A 41 1.48 -10.92 5.16
N PRO A 42 0.33 -10.72 4.49
CA PRO A 42 0.28 -10.26 3.12
C PRO A 42 0.80 -8.82 2.94
N ALA A 43 1.06 -8.42 1.71
CA ALA A 43 1.54 -7.08 1.38
C ALA A 43 0.54 -5.99 1.80
N TYR A 44 1.06 -4.89 2.35
CA TYR A 44 0.32 -3.67 2.68
C TYR A 44 1.27 -2.48 2.81
N HIS A 45 0.72 -1.27 2.90
CA HIS A 45 1.51 -0.05 3.17
C HIS A 45 1.31 0.38 4.62
N PRO A 46 2.36 0.40 5.46
CA PRO A 46 2.22 0.74 6.88
C PRO A 46 1.85 2.20 7.15
N LEU A 47 2.07 3.07 6.17
CA LEU A 47 1.79 4.51 6.23
C LEU A 47 0.74 4.90 5.19
N PRO A 48 -0.01 6.00 5.43
CA PRO A 48 -0.94 6.52 4.42
C PRO A 48 -0.23 6.92 3.14
N PRO A 49 -0.96 7.10 2.02
CA PRO A 49 -0.38 7.62 0.80
C PRO A 49 0.36 8.94 1.04
N ALA A 50 1.48 9.12 0.35
CA ALA A 50 2.25 10.36 0.45
C ALA A 50 1.41 11.57 0.03
N LYS A 51 1.67 12.74 0.61
CA LYS A 51 0.94 13.95 0.24
C LYS A 51 1.05 14.21 -1.27
N GLY A 52 -0.10 14.29 -1.94
CA GLY A 52 -0.18 14.46 -3.40
C GLY A 52 -0.08 13.17 -4.21
N GLN A 53 0.10 12.02 -3.56
CA GLN A 53 0.02 10.72 -4.24
C GLN A 53 -1.44 10.44 -4.59
N THR A 54 -1.69 10.20 -5.88
CA THR A 54 -3.00 9.72 -6.35
C THR A 54 -2.99 8.20 -6.36
N LEU A 55 -3.95 7.58 -5.67
CA LEU A 55 -4.15 6.14 -5.74
C LEU A 55 -4.85 5.76 -7.05
N PRO A 56 -4.62 4.56 -7.59
CA PRO A 56 -5.42 4.03 -8.68
C PRO A 56 -6.92 4.07 -8.31
N PRO A 57 -7.81 4.35 -9.27
CA PRO A 57 -9.23 4.45 -8.95
C PRO A 57 -9.84 3.09 -8.59
N ILE A 58 -10.67 3.06 -7.55
CA ILE A 58 -11.57 1.94 -7.27
C ILE A 58 -12.62 1.87 -8.39
N MET A 59 -12.90 0.66 -8.89
CA MET A 59 -13.97 0.46 -9.88
C MET A 59 -15.33 0.99 -9.36
N SER A 60 -16.09 1.66 -10.20
CA SER A 60 -17.33 2.32 -9.77
C SER A 60 -18.37 2.45 -10.90
N GLY A 61 -19.59 2.84 -10.54
CA GLY A 61 -20.66 3.18 -11.46
C GLY A 61 -20.95 2.04 -12.45
N LYS A 62 -20.91 2.33 -13.75
CA LYS A 62 -21.23 1.36 -14.82
C LYS A 62 -20.24 0.20 -14.94
N GLN A 63 -19.08 0.26 -14.29
CA GLN A 63 -18.13 -0.85 -14.27
C GLN A 63 -18.59 -2.00 -13.36
N LEU A 64 -19.49 -1.72 -12.40
CA LEU A 64 -19.99 -2.69 -11.43
C LEU A 64 -21.18 -3.48 -12.00
N THR A 65 -21.00 -4.08 -13.17
CA THR A 65 -22.01 -4.85 -13.89
C THR A 65 -21.39 -6.09 -14.57
N GLY A 66 -22.25 -6.95 -15.09
CA GLY A 66 -21.81 -8.14 -15.85
C GLY A 66 -21.57 -9.36 -14.96
N GLN A 67 -20.82 -10.32 -15.49
CA GLN A 67 -20.70 -11.66 -14.89
C GLN A 67 -20.06 -11.70 -13.50
N PHE A 68 -19.30 -10.67 -13.11
CA PHE A 68 -18.63 -10.59 -11.81
C PHE A 68 -19.44 -9.86 -10.76
N PHE A 69 -20.60 -9.29 -11.10
CA PHE A 69 -21.45 -8.49 -10.20
C PHE A 69 -22.88 -9.05 -10.17
N GLN A 70 -23.01 -10.34 -9.91
CA GLN A 70 -24.30 -11.05 -9.87
C GLN A 70 -25.01 -10.92 -8.51
N GLN A 71 -24.23 -10.69 -7.46
CA GLN A 71 -24.75 -10.53 -6.09
C GLN A 71 -24.73 -9.05 -5.68
N LYS A 72 -25.76 -8.61 -4.95
CA LYS A 72 -25.85 -7.21 -4.52
C LYS A 72 -24.69 -6.77 -3.65
N TRP A 73 -24.19 -7.66 -2.79
CA TRP A 73 -23.06 -7.37 -1.93
C TRP A 73 -21.79 -7.02 -2.73
N GLN A 74 -21.60 -7.60 -3.91
CA GLN A 74 -20.46 -7.32 -4.79
C GLN A 74 -20.41 -5.85 -5.20
N VAL A 75 -21.57 -5.28 -5.53
CA VAL A 75 -21.67 -3.85 -5.86
C VAL A 75 -21.48 -2.99 -4.59
N GLU A 76 -22.02 -3.45 -3.45
CA GLU A 76 -21.98 -2.67 -2.21
C GLU A 76 -20.57 -2.54 -1.65
N VAL A 77 -19.77 -3.61 -1.63
CA VAL A 77 -18.37 -3.53 -1.16
C VAL A 77 -17.53 -2.56 -2.00
N TYR A 78 -17.76 -2.45 -3.30
CA TYR A 78 -17.05 -1.46 -4.14
C TYR A 78 -17.48 -0.03 -3.84
N LYS A 79 -18.77 0.21 -3.55
CA LYS A 79 -19.25 1.54 -3.12
C LYS A 79 -18.64 1.93 -1.77
N GLN A 80 -18.50 0.98 -0.86
CA GLN A 80 -17.88 1.19 0.44
C GLN A 80 -16.36 1.42 0.28
N ALA A 81 -15.68 0.59 -0.50
CA ALA A 81 -14.27 0.72 -0.82
C ALA A 81 -13.92 2.11 -1.38
N ALA A 82 -14.75 2.64 -2.26
CA ALA A 82 -14.55 3.96 -2.84
C ALA A 82 -14.64 5.12 -1.81
N GLN A 83 -15.19 4.87 -0.62
CA GLN A 83 -15.26 5.86 0.46
C GLN A 83 -14.04 5.82 1.39
N ILE A 84 -13.27 4.74 1.38
CA ILE A 84 -12.14 4.52 2.30
C ILE A 84 -10.85 4.08 1.57
N PRO A 85 -10.51 4.61 0.39
CA PRO A 85 -9.39 4.11 -0.42
C PRO A 85 -8.05 4.19 0.32
N GLU A 86 -7.81 5.26 1.08
CA GLU A 86 -6.57 5.44 1.83
C GLU A 86 -6.44 4.47 3.02
N VAL A 87 -7.56 4.04 3.60
CA VAL A 87 -7.59 3.00 4.63
C VAL A 87 -7.23 1.67 4.01
N LEU A 88 -7.89 1.28 2.91
CA LEU A 88 -7.63 0.02 2.20
C LEU A 88 -6.18 -0.09 1.70
N TYR A 89 -5.56 1.03 1.33
CA TYR A 89 -4.16 1.11 0.97
C TYR A 89 -3.23 0.63 2.09
N GLN A 90 -3.63 0.83 3.35
CA GLN A 90 -2.86 0.49 4.54
C GLN A 90 -3.20 -0.90 5.12
N LEU A 91 -4.05 -1.68 4.45
CA LEU A 91 -4.50 -2.98 4.95
C LEU A 91 -3.98 -4.13 4.08
N PRO A 92 -3.54 -5.25 4.69
CA PRO A 92 -3.26 -6.48 3.97
C PRO A 92 -4.56 -7.15 3.49
N CYS A 93 -4.43 -8.12 2.56
CA CYS A 93 -5.53 -9.00 2.18
C CYS A 93 -5.12 -10.47 2.36
N TYR A 94 -5.73 -11.15 3.31
CA TYR A 94 -5.40 -12.52 3.70
C TYR A 94 -5.89 -13.60 2.70
N CYS A 95 -6.39 -13.21 1.52
CA CYS A 95 -6.47 -14.14 0.40
C CYS A 95 -5.10 -14.37 -0.27
N HIS A 96 -4.04 -13.65 0.16
CA HIS A 96 -2.69 -13.70 -0.40
C HIS A 96 -2.60 -13.42 -1.89
N CYS A 97 -3.47 -12.56 -2.41
CA CYS A 97 -3.45 -12.11 -3.81
C CYS A 97 -2.18 -11.31 -4.17
N ASP A 98 -1.43 -10.84 -3.18
CA ASP A 98 -0.09 -10.28 -3.35
C ASP A 98 0.88 -11.26 -4.00
N ARG A 99 0.81 -12.56 -3.65
CA ARG A 99 1.66 -13.63 -4.19
C ARG A 99 1.25 -14.05 -5.60
N ALA A 100 -0.06 -14.07 -5.88
CA ALA A 100 -0.60 -14.56 -7.14
C ALA A 100 -0.79 -13.47 -8.19
N LEU A 101 -1.18 -12.27 -7.78
CA LEU A 101 -1.57 -11.15 -8.64
C LEU A 101 -0.69 -9.91 -8.46
N GLY A 102 0.23 -9.92 -7.49
CA GLY A 102 1.10 -8.77 -7.19
C GLY A 102 0.36 -7.60 -6.54
N HIS A 103 -0.78 -7.85 -5.87
CA HIS A 103 -1.50 -6.80 -5.16
C HIS A 103 -0.67 -6.25 -4.00
N ALA A 104 -0.55 -4.94 -3.91
CA ALA A 104 0.27 -4.27 -2.90
C ALA A 104 -0.47 -4.01 -1.58
N SER A 105 -1.78 -4.16 -1.57
CA SER A 105 -2.66 -3.99 -0.41
C SER A 105 -4.08 -4.44 -0.75
N LEU A 106 -4.99 -4.39 0.23
CA LEU A 106 -6.43 -4.64 0.03
C LEU A 106 -7.04 -3.67 -1.00
N HIS A 107 -6.54 -2.43 -1.11
CA HIS A 107 -6.96 -1.47 -2.13
C HIS A 107 -6.86 -2.06 -3.54
N SER A 108 -5.76 -2.74 -3.87
CA SER A 108 -5.53 -3.30 -5.20
C SER A 108 -6.57 -4.34 -5.61
N CYS A 109 -7.25 -4.98 -4.67
CA CYS A 109 -8.34 -5.92 -4.94
C CYS A 109 -9.55 -5.25 -5.60
N PHE A 110 -9.73 -3.94 -5.40
CA PHE A 110 -10.88 -3.16 -5.87
C PHE A 110 -10.57 -2.25 -7.07
N GLU A 111 -9.33 -2.21 -7.52
CA GLU A 111 -8.93 -1.56 -8.78
C GLU A 111 -9.46 -2.35 -10.01
N GLY A 112 -9.68 -3.64 -9.86
CA GLY A 112 -10.24 -4.57 -10.84
C GLY A 112 -11.39 -5.38 -10.25
N THR A 113 -11.75 -6.50 -10.89
CA THR A 113 -12.89 -7.34 -10.49
C THR A 113 -12.58 -8.33 -9.36
N HIS A 114 -11.34 -8.39 -8.87
CA HIS A 114 -10.91 -9.39 -7.89
C HIS A 114 -11.72 -9.34 -6.59
N GLY A 115 -11.98 -8.14 -6.07
CA GLY A 115 -12.81 -7.96 -4.87
C GLY A 115 -14.24 -8.47 -5.02
N ALA A 116 -14.76 -8.57 -6.25
CA ALA A 116 -16.10 -9.09 -6.52
C ALA A 116 -16.15 -10.64 -6.51
N ILE A 117 -15.05 -11.31 -6.83
CA ILE A 117 -15.00 -12.77 -6.93
C ILE A 117 -14.29 -13.46 -5.77
N CYS A 118 -13.73 -12.70 -4.86
CA CYS A 118 -13.03 -13.19 -3.67
C CYS A 118 -13.79 -12.78 -2.40
N SER A 119 -14.45 -13.72 -1.74
CA SER A 119 -15.22 -13.47 -0.53
C SER A 119 -14.34 -12.97 0.63
N THR A 120 -13.07 -13.40 0.71
CA THR A 120 -12.12 -12.90 1.72
C THR A 120 -11.89 -11.41 1.52
N CYS A 121 -11.53 -10.96 0.32
CA CYS A 121 -11.33 -9.53 0.03
C CYS A 121 -12.59 -8.71 0.36
N ALA A 122 -13.77 -9.23 -0.02
CA ALA A 122 -15.04 -8.55 0.23
C ALA A 122 -15.35 -8.44 1.73
N ALA A 123 -15.12 -9.51 2.49
CA ALA A 123 -15.36 -9.52 3.95
C ALA A 123 -14.37 -8.61 4.69
N GLU A 124 -13.10 -8.59 4.30
CA GLU A 124 -12.08 -7.70 4.85
C GLU A 124 -12.40 -6.24 4.57
N GLU A 125 -12.86 -5.93 3.36
CA GLU A 125 -13.31 -4.58 2.99
C GLU A 125 -14.51 -4.14 3.84
N ALA A 126 -15.55 -4.95 3.89
CA ALA A 126 -16.76 -4.63 4.66
C ALA A 126 -16.47 -4.46 6.16
N TYR A 127 -15.56 -5.27 6.70
CA TYR A 127 -15.04 -5.10 8.05
C TYR A 127 -14.32 -3.76 8.20
N ALA A 128 -13.40 -3.45 7.28
CA ALA A 128 -12.63 -2.21 7.30
C ALA A 128 -13.55 -0.98 7.22
N TYR A 129 -14.54 -1.01 6.35
CA TYR A 129 -15.54 0.04 6.23
C TYR A 129 -16.32 0.23 7.55
N LYS A 130 -16.84 -0.86 8.12
CA LYS A 130 -17.55 -0.84 9.41
C LYS A 130 -16.69 -0.24 10.52
N MET A 131 -15.42 -0.63 10.62
CA MET A 131 -14.50 -0.13 11.65
C MET A 131 -14.12 1.34 11.41
N THR A 132 -13.95 1.75 10.16
CA THR A 132 -13.71 3.16 9.79
C THR A 132 -14.89 4.05 10.22
N LYS A 133 -16.13 3.58 10.03
CA LYS A 133 -17.31 4.32 10.51
C LYS A 133 -17.39 4.40 12.05
N GLN A 134 -16.67 3.54 12.76
CA GLN A 134 -16.49 3.60 14.20
C GLN A 134 -15.25 4.39 14.62
N SER A 135 -14.65 5.15 13.68
CA SER A 135 -13.45 5.96 13.90
C SER A 135 -12.20 5.17 14.31
N LYS A 136 -12.12 3.89 13.93
CA LYS A 136 -10.92 3.09 14.14
C LYS A 136 -9.81 3.49 13.18
N THR A 137 -8.57 3.47 13.67
CA THR A 137 -7.38 3.73 12.85
C THR A 137 -7.06 2.54 11.94
N PRO A 138 -6.34 2.75 10.82
CA PRO A 138 -5.90 1.64 9.97
C PRO A 138 -5.09 0.57 10.72
N GLU A 139 -4.32 0.94 11.74
CA GLU A 139 -3.60 -0.01 12.60
C GLU A 139 -4.53 -0.89 13.42
N GLU A 140 -5.56 -0.29 14.05
CA GLU A 140 -6.56 -1.05 14.81
C GLU A 140 -7.35 -1.99 13.90
N ILE A 141 -7.70 -1.52 12.69
CA ILE A 141 -8.40 -2.32 11.67
C ILE A 141 -7.54 -3.48 11.22
N ARG A 142 -6.26 -3.24 10.91
CA ARG A 142 -5.30 -4.27 10.53
C ARG A 142 -5.19 -5.35 11.62
N ALA A 143 -5.03 -4.94 12.87
CA ALA A 143 -4.98 -5.87 13.98
C ALA A 143 -6.25 -6.74 14.11
N GLY A 144 -7.41 -6.20 13.78
CA GLY A 144 -8.65 -6.96 13.71
C GLY A 144 -8.68 -7.96 12.55
N ILE A 145 -8.18 -7.55 11.38
CA ILE A 145 -8.06 -8.44 10.21
C ILE A 145 -7.09 -9.59 10.53
N GLU A 146 -5.95 -9.33 11.17
CA GLU A 146 -5.00 -10.35 11.63
C GLU A 146 -5.64 -11.38 12.57
N ARG A 147 -6.57 -10.93 13.43
CA ARG A 147 -7.36 -11.80 14.29
C ARG A 147 -8.57 -12.45 13.60
N ARG A 148 -8.71 -12.23 12.28
CA ARG A 148 -9.77 -12.78 11.43
C ARG A 148 -11.19 -12.33 11.85
N GLU A 149 -11.34 -11.16 12.45
CA GLU A 149 -12.63 -10.60 12.86
C GLU A 149 -13.58 -10.37 11.67
N TYR A 150 -13.03 -10.21 10.46
CA TYR A 150 -13.79 -10.08 9.21
C TYR A 150 -14.61 -11.33 8.88
N GLU A 151 -14.29 -12.52 9.41
CA GLU A 151 -15.05 -13.75 9.19
C GLU A 151 -16.47 -13.69 9.78
N SER A 152 -16.70 -12.74 10.69
CA SER A 152 -18.04 -12.47 11.24
C SER A 152 -18.94 -11.65 10.29
N ILE A 153 -18.44 -11.17 9.17
CA ILE A 153 -19.19 -10.37 8.20
C ILE A 153 -20.13 -11.27 7.38
N ASP A 154 -21.42 -10.99 7.43
CA ASP A 154 -22.43 -11.59 6.56
C ASP A 154 -22.57 -10.74 5.28
N LEU A 155 -21.92 -11.19 4.20
CA LEU A 155 -21.96 -10.50 2.91
C LEU A 155 -23.38 -10.45 2.33
N ASP A 156 -24.19 -11.50 2.54
CA ASP A 156 -25.58 -11.52 2.05
C ASP A 156 -26.44 -10.50 2.77
N ALA A 157 -26.22 -10.30 4.06
CA ALA A 157 -26.88 -9.22 4.81
C ALA A 157 -26.51 -7.85 4.26
N LEU A 158 -25.25 -7.65 3.85
CA LEU A 158 -24.78 -6.40 3.25
C LEU A 158 -25.54 -6.06 1.96
N GLY A 159 -25.88 -7.05 1.16
CA GLY A 159 -26.64 -6.88 -0.07
C GLY A 159 -28.15 -6.62 0.13
N ARG A 160 -28.64 -6.71 1.36
CA ARG A 160 -30.06 -6.48 1.73
C ARG A 160 -30.34 -5.08 2.31
N SER A 161 -29.28 -4.33 2.63
CA SER A 161 -29.37 -2.99 3.25
C SER A 161 -29.67 -1.89 2.23
#